data_d6a1a4e9db71b279cca2289a17e54468
#
_entry.id   d6a1a4e9db71b279cca2289a17e54468
#
_cell.length_a   1.000
_cell.length_b   1.000
_cell.length_c   1.000
_cell.angle_alpha   90.00
_cell.angle_beta   90.00
_cell.angle_gamma   90.00
#
_symmetry.space_group_name_H-M   'P 1'
#
loop_
_entity.id
_entity.type
_entity.pdbx_description
1 polymer ?
#
loop_
_entity_poly.entity_id
_entity_poly.type
_entity_poly.pdbx_seq_one_letter_code
_entity_poly.pdbx_strand_id
1 'polypeptide(L)'
;MGGYYDGGDNVKFNFPMAFTTTMLSWSVLEFGNLMGPELQHALEALRCGTDYLLKSTNEPGSVVGVVGDPNADHACWERPEDMDTPRTSYVVTKEKPGSELSAEIAAALAASSIVFQQSDKAYSTLLLTRATQVCN
;
A
#
# COMPACT_ATOMS: atom_id res chain seq x y z
N MET A 1 -1.96 9.01 -7.78
CA MET A 1 -2.07 9.43 -6.37
C MET A 1 -2.63 8.26 -5.59
N GLY A 2 -2.61 8.32 -4.27
CA GLY A 2 -3.01 7.28 -3.33
C GLY A 2 -1.84 6.84 -2.44
N GLY A 3 -2.13 5.95 -1.49
CA GLY A 3 -1.18 5.53 -0.47
C GLY A 3 -0.91 6.62 0.57
N TYR A 4 -0.09 6.26 1.54
CA TYR A 4 0.22 7.10 2.69
C TYR A 4 1.71 7.38 2.75
N TYR A 5 2.06 8.56 3.23
CA TYR A 5 3.42 8.90 3.59
C TYR A 5 3.77 8.26 4.95
N ASP A 6 5.05 8.03 5.19
CA ASP A 6 5.49 7.63 6.51
C ASP A 6 5.43 8.82 7.49
N GLY A 7 5.39 8.52 8.78
CA GLY A 7 5.16 9.54 9.81
C GLY A 7 6.27 10.58 9.87
N GLY A 8 5.99 11.81 9.45
CA GLY A 8 6.94 12.90 9.40
C GLY A 8 7.69 13.06 8.09
N ASP A 9 7.63 12.08 7.19
CA ASP A 9 8.39 12.06 5.94
C ASP A 9 7.53 12.48 4.74
N ASN A 10 8.17 13.04 3.72
CA ASN A 10 7.59 13.23 2.39
C ASN A 10 7.94 12.07 1.44
N VAL A 11 8.17 10.88 2.00
CA VAL A 11 8.51 9.62 1.32
C VAL A 11 7.43 8.58 1.57
N LYS A 12 7.15 7.75 0.56
CA LYS A 12 6.27 6.59 0.69
C LYS A 12 7.11 5.32 0.72
N PHE A 13 7.12 4.66 1.86
CA PHE A 13 7.77 3.36 2.05
C PHE A 13 6.72 2.25 1.91
N ASN A 14 6.82 1.45 0.87
CA ASN A 14 5.78 0.48 0.55
C ASN A 14 5.73 -0.71 1.51
N PHE A 15 6.86 -1.09 2.12
CA PHE A 15 6.87 -2.19 3.09
C PHE A 15 6.03 -1.86 4.34
N PRO A 16 6.29 -0.76 5.09
CA PRO A 16 5.45 -0.40 6.23
C PRO A 16 4.02 -0.04 5.83
N MET A 17 3.81 0.54 4.65
CA MET A 17 2.47 0.83 4.14
C MET A 17 1.67 -0.46 3.88
N ALA A 18 2.30 -1.49 3.32
CA ALA A 18 1.66 -2.78 3.10
C ALA A 18 1.31 -3.45 4.44
N PHE A 19 2.22 -3.46 5.40
CA PHE A 19 1.94 -3.94 6.76
C PHE A 19 0.77 -3.20 7.40
N THR A 20 0.76 -1.87 7.34
CA THR A 20 -0.34 -1.05 7.85
C THR A 20 -1.67 -1.41 7.17
N THR A 21 -1.66 -1.60 5.85
CA THR A 21 -2.85 -2.01 5.09
C THR A 21 -3.35 -3.38 5.52
N THR A 22 -2.45 -4.34 5.79
CA THR A 22 -2.79 -5.65 6.36
C THR A 22 -3.48 -5.50 7.72
N MET A 23 -2.90 -4.72 8.62
CA MET A 23 -3.43 -4.51 9.97
C MET A 23 -4.79 -3.80 9.96
N LEU A 24 -4.96 -2.78 9.11
CA LEU A 24 -6.25 -2.12 8.92
C LEU A 24 -7.30 -3.06 8.34
N SER A 25 -6.93 -3.91 7.39
CA SER A 25 -7.82 -4.93 6.83
C SER A 25 -8.29 -5.90 7.91
N TRP A 26 -7.39 -6.40 8.74
CA TRP A 26 -7.75 -7.28 9.87
C TRP A 26 -8.63 -6.58 10.89
N SER A 27 -8.38 -5.31 11.16
CA SER A 27 -9.22 -4.50 12.05
C SER A 27 -10.66 -4.38 11.51
N VAL A 28 -10.82 -4.18 10.21
CA VAL A 28 -12.16 -4.14 9.59
C VAL A 28 -12.82 -5.53 9.60
N LEU A 29 -12.07 -6.60 9.35
CA LEU A 29 -12.61 -7.97 9.38
C LEU A 29 -13.10 -8.35 10.78
N GLU A 30 -12.35 -7.98 11.81
CA GLU A 30 -12.68 -8.35 13.21
C GLU A 30 -13.74 -7.43 13.81
N PHE A 31 -13.60 -6.11 13.58
CA PHE A 31 -14.40 -5.10 14.29
C PHE A 31 -15.38 -4.33 13.40
N GLY A 32 -15.46 -4.63 12.09
CA GLY A 32 -16.31 -3.89 11.15
C GLY A 32 -17.77 -3.76 11.58
N ASN A 33 -18.33 -4.82 12.18
CA ASN A 33 -19.69 -4.81 12.70
C ASN A 33 -19.90 -3.83 13.88
N LEU A 34 -18.83 -3.40 14.53
CA LEU A 34 -18.85 -2.47 15.65
C LEU A 34 -18.53 -1.02 15.24
N MET A 35 -18.04 -0.82 14.02
CA MET A 35 -17.61 0.50 13.51
C MET A 35 -18.79 1.44 13.17
N GLY A 36 -20.01 0.89 13.03
CA GLY A 36 -21.17 1.72 12.69
C GLY A 36 -20.93 2.59 11.45
N PRO A 37 -21.17 3.91 11.54
CA PRO A 37 -20.97 4.82 10.41
C PRO A 37 -19.52 4.97 9.97
N GLU A 38 -18.54 4.68 10.85
CA GLU A 38 -17.11 4.79 10.55
C GLU A 38 -16.60 3.66 9.64
N LEU A 39 -17.37 2.60 9.44
CA LEU A 39 -16.99 1.52 8.54
C LEU A 39 -16.72 2.02 7.12
N GLN A 40 -17.55 2.95 6.62
CA GLN A 40 -17.36 3.52 5.29
C GLN A 40 -16.03 4.27 5.17
N HIS A 41 -15.66 5.05 6.17
CA HIS A 41 -14.38 5.76 6.21
C HIS A 41 -13.19 4.78 6.28
N ALA A 42 -13.33 3.69 7.03
CA ALA A 42 -12.31 2.65 7.08
C ALA A 42 -12.12 1.94 5.72
N LEU A 43 -13.20 1.66 5.00
CA LEU A 43 -13.13 1.09 3.66
C LEU A 43 -12.50 2.05 2.64
N GLU A 44 -12.80 3.34 2.73
CA GLU A 44 -12.17 4.37 1.88
C GLU A 44 -10.68 4.50 2.15
N ALA A 45 -10.27 4.48 3.41
CA ALA A 45 -8.87 4.48 3.80
C ALA A 45 -8.14 3.23 3.26
N LEU A 46 -8.72 2.04 3.43
CA LEU A 46 -8.18 0.82 2.85
C LEU A 46 -8.05 0.91 1.32
N ARG A 47 -9.06 1.43 0.65
CA ARG A 47 -9.04 1.59 -0.81
C ARG A 47 -7.93 2.53 -1.26
N CYS A 48 -7.68 3.61 -0.54
CA CYS A 48 -6.57 4.52 -0.82
C CYS A 48 -5.21 3.79 -0.78
N GLY A 49 -4.98 2.94 0.25
CA GLY A 49 -3.77 2.13 0.38
C GLY A 49 -3.67 1.07 -0.72
N THR A 50 -4.72 0.28 -0.92
CA THR A 50 -4.72 -0.82 -1.89
C THR A 50 -4.63 -0.35 -3.33
N ASP A 51 -5.28 0.75 -3.72
CA ASP A 51 -5.15 1.36 -5.05
C ASP A 51 -3.70 1.78 -5.34
N TYR A 52 -3.00 2.27 -4.32
CA TYR A 52 -1.58 2.59 -4.45
C TYR A 52 -0.71 1.34 -4.58
N LEU A 53 -0.95 0.29 -3.78
CA LEU A 53 -0.21 -0.96 -3.87
C LEU A 53 -0.45 -1.66 -5.23
N LEU A 54 -1.66 -1.60 -5.78
CA LEU A 54 -1.94 -2.06 -7.14
C LEU A 54 -1.10 -1.33 -8.18
N LYS A 55 -0.94 0.00 -8.05
CA LYS A 55 -0.10 0.80 -8.96
C LYS A 55 1.37 0.46 -8.81
N SER A 56 1.84 0.26 -7.59
CA SER A 56 3.24 -0.07 -7.30
C SER A 56 3.68 -1.44 -7.81
N THR A 57 2.73 -2.28 -8.17
CA THR A 57 2.93 -3.64 -8.70
C THR A 57 2.41 -3.80 -10.13
N ASN A 58 2.19 -2.71 -10.87
CA ASN A 58 1.57 -2.77 -12.19
C ASN A 58 2.50 -3.32 -13.27
N GLU A 59 3.79 -3.10 -13.14
CA GLU A 59 4.79 -3.56 -14.10
C GLU A 59 5.23 -4.99 -13.78
N PRO A 60 5.04 -5.95 -14.70
CA PRO A 60 5.45 -7.34 -14.48
C PRO A 60 6.94 -7.46 -14.13
N GLY A 61 7.25 -8.22 -13.09
CA GLY A 61 8.63 -8.47 -12.64
C GLY A 61 9.30 -7.28 -11.95
N SER A 62 8.53 -6.24 -11.61
CA SER A 62 9.02 -5.06 -10.91
C SER A 62 8.03 -4.61 -9.84
N VAL A 63 8.52 -4.31 -8.66
CA VAL A 63 7.73 -3.80 -7.54
C VAL A 63 8.36 -2.52 -7.02
N VAL A 64 7.59 -1.44 -6.96
CA VAL A 64 8.05 -0.19 -6.35
C VAL A 64 8.15 -0.39 -4.85
N GLY A 65 9.31 -0.09 -4.27
CA GLY A 65 9.55 -0.18 -2.83
C GLY A 65 9.46 1.16 -2.11
N VAL A 66 9.95 2.21 -2.75
CA VAL A 66 10.00 3.56 -2.17
C VAL A 66 9.66 4.59 -3.25
N VAL A 67 8.92 5.63 -2.89
CA VAL A 67 8.69 6.81 -3.73
C VAL A 67 9.08 8.07 -2.95
N GLY A 68 10.04 8.80 -3.48
CA GLY A 68 10.74 9.91 -2.86
C GLY A 68 12.20 9.53 -2.60
N ASP A 69 13.04 10.51 -2.31
CA ASP A 69 14.43 10.29 -1.94
C ASP A 69 14.57 10.41 -0.41
N PRO A 70 14.77 9.30 0.33
CA PRO A 70 14.86 9.36 1.80
C PRO A 70 16.01 10.22 2.32
N ASN A 71 17.14 10.27 1.60
CA ASN A 71 18.28 11.06 2.03
C ASN A 71 18.03 12.57 1.84
N ALA A 72 17.40 12.95 0.73
CA ALA A 72 17.03 14.34 0.50
C ALA A 72 15.96 14.80 1.50
N ASP A 73 14.95 13.94 1.74
CA ASP A 73 13.88 14.18 2.70
C ASP A 73 14.42 14.37 4.12
N HIS A 74 15.24 13.44 4.59
CA HIS A 74 15.82 13.50 5.94
C HIS A 74 16.87 14.60 6.14
N ALA A 75 17.35 15.21 5.07
CA ALA A 75 18.26 16.36 5.15
C ALA A 75 17.55 17.70 5.39
N CYS A 76 16.23 17.76 5.15
CA CYS A 76 15.44 18.96 5.26
C CYS A 76 14.04 18.64 5.83
N TRP A 77 13.69 19.26 6.94
CA TRP A 77 12.33 19.18 7.48
C TRP A 77 11.47 20.26 6.82
N GLU A 78 10.60 19.85 5.90
CA GLU A 78 9.71 20.75 5.18
C GLU A 78 8.23 20.35 5.34
N ARG A 79 7.34 21.29 5.15
CA ARG A 79 5.90 21.02 5.17
C ARG A 79 5.50 20.30 3.87
N PRO A 80 4.45 19.44 3.90
CA PRO A 80 3.93 18.80 2.71
C PRO A 80 3.58 19.77 1.56
N GLU A 81 3.12 20.98 1.92
CA GLU A 81 2.74 22.02 0.97
C GLU A 81 3.95 22.63 0.23
N ASP A 82 5.12 22.56 0.84
CA ASP A 82 6.36 23.13 0.31
C ASP A 82 7.27 22.04 -0.30
N MET A 83 6.82 20.77 -0.32
CA MET A 83 7.59 19.62 -0.76
C MET A 83 8.12 19.77 -2.19
N ASP A 84 9.42 19.89 -2.32
CA ASP A 84 10.15 20.01 -3.58
C ASP A 84 11.16 18.86 -3.82
N THR A 85 11.26 17.94 -2.88
CA THR A 85 12.16 16.78 -2.98
C THR A 85 11.83 15.90 -4.20
N PRO A 86 12.84 15.28 -4.85
CA PRO A 86 12.62 14.41 -5.99
C PRO A 86 11.69 13.25 -5.68
N ARG A 87 10.75 12.98 -6.59
CA ARG A 87 9.81 11.85 -6.50
C ARG A 87 10.36 10.59 -7.17
N THR A 88 11.63 10.28 -6.92
CA THR A 88 12.31 9.10 -7.44
C THR A 88 11.62 7.82 -6.96
N SER A 89 11.40 6.87 -7.89
CA SER A 89 10.89 5.55 -7.54
C SER A 89 12.03 4.54 -7.48
N TYR A 90 12.16 3.87 -6.36
CA TYR A 90 13.12 2.77 -6.16
C TYR A 90 12.37 1.45 -6.27
N VAL A 91 12.88 0.56 -7.11
CA VAL A 91 12.19 -0.69 -7.45
C VAL A 91 13.04 -1.90 -7.08
N VAL A 92 12.36 -3.00 -6.72
CA VAL A 92 12.93 -4.33 -6.67
C VAL A 92 12.56 -5.09 -7.93
N THR A 93 13.48 -5.91 -8.42
CA THR A 93 13.32 -6.72 -9.62
C THR A 93 13.92 -8.09 -9.39
N LYS A 94 13.85 -8.96 -10.39
CA LYS A 94 14.49 -10.29 -10.33
C LYS A 94 16.01 -10.20 -10.10
N GLU A 95 16.66 -9.16 -10.65
CA GLU A 95 18.10 -8.91 -10.52
C GLU A 95 18.47 -8.22 -9.19
N LYS A 96 17.49 -7.52 -8.60
CA LYS A 96 17.61 -6.84 -7.30
C LYS A 96 16.41 -7.24 -6.44
N PRO A 97 16.40 -8.46 -5.91
CA PRO A 97 15.22 -9.03 -5.26
C PRO A 97 14.89 -8.35 -3.93
N GLY A 98 13.58 -8.37 -3.58
CA GLY A 98 13.02 -7.89 -2.32
C GLY A 98 11.84 -8.78 -1.96
N SER A 99 12.09 -10.03 -1.60
CA SER A 99 11.06 -11.03 -1.33
C SER A 99 10.15 -10.63 -0.19
N GLU A 100 10.70 -9.98 0.84
CA GLU A 100 9.97 -9.47 2.00
C GLU A 100 8.95 -8.38 1.59
N LEU A 101 9.35 -7.45 0.72
CA LEU A 101 8.46 -6.42 0.21
C LEU A 101 7.32 -7.02 -0.61
N SER A 102 7.65 -7.94 -1.51
CA SER A 102 6.66 -8.62 -2.36
C SER A 102 5.66 -9.42 -1.52
N ALA A 103 6.16 -10.16 -0.52
CA ALA A 103 5.34 -10.95 0.39
C ALA A 103 4.38 -10.06 1.21
N GLU A 104 4.87 -8.94 1.75
CA GLU A 104 4.05 -8.03 2.55
C GLU A 104 2.95 -7.34 1.69
N ILE A 105 3.29 -6.92 0.47
CA ILE A 105 2.29 -6.37 -0.47
C ILE A 105 1.24 -7.44 -0.82
N ALA A 106 1.67 -8.67 -1.09
CA ALA A 106 0.74 -9.76 -1.37
C ALA A 106 -0.19 -10.05 -0.19
N ALA A 107 0.33 -10.04 1.04
CA ALA A 107 -0.46 -10.19 2.26
C ALA A 107 -1.50 -9.08 2.41
N ALA A 108 -1.11 -7.83 2.18
CA ALA A 108 -2.00 -6.67 2.23
C ALA A 108 -3.14 -6.76 1.21
N LEU A 109 -2.81 -7.08 -0.04
CA LEU A 109 -3.80 -7.23 -1.10
C LEU A 109 -4.73 -8.42 -0.85
N ALA A 110 -4.22 -9.54 -0.35
CA ALA A 110 -5.01 -10.71 0.00
C ALA A 110 -5.98 -10.42 1.17
N ALA A 111 -5.50 -9.82 2.25
CA ALA A 111 -6.33 -9.44 3.40
C ALA A 111 -7.43 -8.45 2.99
N SER A 112 -7.07 -7.43 2.21
CA SER A 112 -8.03 -6.44 1.70
C SER A 112 -9.05 -7.07 0.74
N SER A 113 -8.68 -8.10 -0.03
CA SER A 113 -9.62 -8.80 -0.91
C SER A 113 -10.77 -9.42 -0.13
N ILE A 114 -10.50 -9.94 1.08
CA ILE A 114 -11.52 -10.49 1.97
C ILE A 114 -12.47 -9.39 2.46
N VAL A 115 -11.92 -8.23 2.84
CA VAL A 115 -12.72 -7.08 3.28
C VAL A 115 -13.72 -6.65 2.20
N PHE A 116 -13.27 -6.54 0.95
CA PHE A 116 -14.11 -6.05 -0.15
C PHE A 116 -15.00 -7.14 -0.78
N GLN A 117 -14.91 -8.40 -0.35
CA GLN A 117 -15.63 -9.52 -0.96
C GLN A 117 -17.15 -9.33 -1.02
N GLN A 118 -17.72 -8.69 0.00
CA GLN A 118 -19.16 -8.45 0.10
C GLN A 118 -19.59 -7.14 -0.58
N SER A 119 -18.79 -6.09 -0.46
CA SER A 119 -19.13 -4.75 -0.92
C SER A 119 -18.75 -4.46 -2.36
N ASP A 120 -17.64 -5.04 -2.85
CA ASP A 120 -17.13 -4.84 -4.21
C ASP A 120 -16.39 -6.11 -4.68
N LYS A 121 -17.16 -7.08 -5.17
CA LYS A 121 -16.63 -8.37 -5.61
C LYS A 121 -15.62 -8.26 -6.77
N ALA A 122 -15.82 -7.29 -7.66
CA ALA A 122 -14.90 -7.08 -8.80
C ALA A 122 -13.54 -6.60 -8.29
N TYR A 123 -13.54 -5.64 -7.38
CA TYR A 123 -12.33 -5.13 -6.74
C TYR A 123 -11.64 -6.20 -5.89
N SER A 124 -12.40 -6.95 -5.10
CA SER A 124 -11.88 -8.10 -4.34
C SER A 124 -11.13 -9.09 -5.23
N THR A 125 -11.72 -9.46 -6.38
CA THR A 125 -11.09 -10.37 -7.34
C THR A 125 -9.80 -9.76 -7.92
N LEU A 126 -9.79 -8.47 -8.24
CA LEU A 126 -8.61 -7.76 -8.72
C LEU A 126 -7.46 -7.81 -7.69
N LEU A 127 -7.76 -7.51 -6.42
CA LEU A 127 -6.80 -7.55 -5.32
C LEU A 127 -6.19 -8.95 -5.15
N LEU A 128 -7.03 -9.98 -5.11
CA LEU A 128 -6.57 -11.36 -4.96
C LEU A 128 -5.72 -11.83 -6.14
N THR A 129 -6.12 -11.48 -7.35
CA THR A 129 -5.35 -11.79 -8.56
C THR A 129 -3.97 -11.15 -8.50
N ARG A 130 -3.89 -9.86 -8.12
CA ARG A 130 -2.61 -9.16 -7.99
C ARG A 130 -1.77 -9.73 -6.85
N ALA A 131 -2.36 -10.07 -5.71
CA ALA A 131 -1.65 -10.73 -4.61
C ALA A 131 -0.94 -12.01 -5.08
N THR A 132 -1.64 -12.85 -5.84
CA THR A 132 -1.07 -14.08 -6.39
C THR A 132 0.07 -13.80 -7.39
N GLN A 133 -0.07 -12.77 -8.22
CA GLN A 133 0.96 -12.39 -9.20
C GLN A 133 2.24 -11.86 -8.54
N VAL A 134 2.12 -11.13 -7.44
CA VAL A 134 3.28 -10.55 -6.72
C VAL A 134 4.03 -11.61 -5.93
N CYS A 135 3.37 -12.70 -5.52
CA CYS A 135 4.00 -13.84 -4.84
C CYS A 135 4.86 -14.72 -5.76
N ASN A 136 4.63 -14.72 -7.06
CA ASN A 136 5.31 -15.56 -8.06
C ASN A 136 6.44 -14.79 -8.76
#